data_479098eca4e9fa6f3101d7d962b0059a
#
_entry.id   479098eca4e9fa6f3101d7d962b0059a
#
_cell.length_a   1.000
_cell.length_b   1.000
_cell.length_c   1.000
_cell.angle_alpha   90.00
_cell.angle_beta   90.00
_cell.angle_gamma   90.00
#
_symmetry.space_group_name_H-M   'P 1'
#
loop_
_entity.id
_entity.type
_entity.pdbx_description
1 polymer ?
#
loop_
_entity_poly.entity_id
_entity_poly.type
_entity_poly.pdbx_seq_one_letter_code
_entity_poly.pdbx_strand_id
1 'polypeptide(L)'
;MLQEHNKGTRQYELPFGIGLAISAQDGLRAVKQCSSELDYLRRKEYGLTRNVVYRKRCVRGVYSEDADSRDSVTEVDSPLLGSRADILDLDNECKSISSPNSPVKAQSCEPITLQVSKPFPTADLSNVMFGVATTLSRLQDSIPQFSHWLSGTGALFLAIVVDDSVTDDDLDALESMYEAHNISLTTIRPWNCSFDVNEQHFAILHDLIDYSTHETQWIAIIDDDTFFPSPYSISQLLASHNASEPTYIGGLSESQGAVAFFGHMAYGGAGVFMSMPLVEQLDSHVEDCLAQSITRQGDGLLNDCIRNYTQTELIAIPGLHQLDMRGDLSGFYESGTFPLSLHHWKSWHQAPVDKMAKIANYCGDCFLQRWKFGGDSILANGYSISVYQDGITQAELDLMEGTWEEAMGYEATMGKMREKAGEGKKKSYRLIDAEEVDGSLRQIFVLHGASDMDLDGEQEAMDEVVELWWDWPRGD
;
A
#
# COMPACT_ATOMS: atom_id res chain seq x y z
N MET A 1 40.97 -42.35 -54.83
CA MET A 1 41.25 -42.55 -53.39
C MET A 1 40.36 -41.65 -52.63
N LEU A 2 39.35 -42.24 -52.06
CA LEU A 2 38.30 -41.59 -51.27
C LEU A 2 38.81 -41.39 -49.83
N GLN A 3 38.71 -40.18 -49.33
CA GLN A 3 38.82 -39.92 -47.88
C GLN A 3 37.51 -39.38 -47.38
N GLU A 4 36.91 -40.13 -46.50
CA GLU A 4 35.70 -39.80 -45.77
C GLU A 4 35.94 -38.67 -44.76
N HIS A 5 35.13 -37.65 -44.80
CA HIS A 5 35.05 -36.61 -43.78
C HIS A 5 33.97 -36.94 -42.74
N ASN A 6 34.47 -37.29 -41.59
CA ASN A 6 33.70 -37.50 -40.37
C ASN A 6 33.09 -36.16 -39.92
N LYS A 7 31.74 -36.03 -39.93
CA LYS A 7 31.00 -34.89 -39.37
C LYS A 7 30.82 -35.09 -37.87
N GLY A 8 31.61 -34.39 -37.09
CA GLY A 8 31.40 -34.26 -35.66
C GLY A 8 30.14 -33.43 -35.37
N THR A 9 29.18 -34.07 -34.75
CA THR A 9 28.00 -33.43 -34.12
C THR A 9 28.47 -32.58 -32.96
N ARG A 10 28.39 -31.27 -33.08
CA ARG A 10 28.46 -30.35 -31.93
C ARG A 10 27.14 -30.43 -31.17
N GLN A 11 27.16 -31.00 -29.98
CA GLN A 11 26.17 -30.81 -28.97
C GLN A 11 26.26 -29.34 -28.50
N TYR A 12 25.22 -28.57 -28.76
CA TYR A 12 25.01 -27.29 -28.08
C TYR A 12 24.37 -27.61 -26.73
N GLU A 13 25.12 -27.46 -25.67
CA GLU A 13 24.54 -27.36 -24.31
C GLU A 13 23.74 -26.06 -24.23
N LEU A 14 22.46 -26.18 -24.06
CA LEU A 14 21.56 -25.07 -23.72
C LEU A 14 21.78 -24.71 -22.25
N PRO A 15 21.84 -23.42 -21.89
CA PRO A 15 21.96 -23.03 -20.50
C PRO A 15 20.69 -23.45 -19.74
N PHE A 16 20.93 -24.08 -18.61
CA PHE A 16 19.93 -24.57 -17.66
C PHE A 16 18.93 -23.45 -17.30
N GLY A 17 17.70 -23.58 -17.74
CA GLY A 17 16.55 -22.92 -17.13
C GLY A 17 16.30 -23.55 -15.76
N ILE A 18 16.45 -22.78 -14.70
CA ILE A 18 16.18 -23.23 -13.33
C ILE A 18 14.69 -23.10 -13.09
N GLY A 19 13.93 -24.07 -13.60
CA GLY A 19 12.65 -24.42 -12.99
C GLY A 19 12.98 -25.05 -11.63
N LEU A 20 12.32 -24.66 -10.56
CA LEU A 20 12.23 -25.51 -9.38
C LEU A 20 11.77 -26.87 -9.88
N ALA A 21 12.66 -27.84 -9.91
CA ALA A 21 12.32 -29.21 -10.24
C ALA A 21 11.30 -29.65 -9.19
N ILE A 22 10.00 -29.61 -9.59
CA ILE A 22 9.01 -30.49 -9.00
C ILE A 22 9.62 -31.86 -9.23
N SER A 23 10.04 -32.53 -8.15
CA SER A 23 10.75 -33.80 -8.26
C SER A 23 9.95 -34.70 -9.19
N ALA A 24 10.61 -35.41 -10.09
CA ALA A 24 9.99 -36.30 -11.06
C ALA A 24 9.19 -37.47 -10.43
N GLN A 25 8.90 -37.42 -9.14
CA GLN A 25 8.07 -38.34 -8.38
C GLN A 25 6.66 -37.83 -8.07
N ASP A 26 6.39 -36.49 -8.27
CA ASP A 26 5.03 -35.97 -8.20
C ASP A 26 4.42 -36.15 -9.60
N GLY A 27 3.63 -37.23 -9.76
CA GLY A 27 2.93 -37.54 -11.01
C GLY A 27 2.16 -36.31 -11.52
N LEU A 28 2.10 -36.17 -12.85
CA LEU A 28 1.34 -35.16 -13.60
C LEU A 28 0.08 -34.76 -12.81
N ARG A 29 0.10 -33.56 -12.22
CA ARG A 29 -1.05 -33.05 -11.48
C ARG A 29 -2.14 -32.75 -12.49
N ALA A 30 -3.24 -33.50 -12.45
CA ALA A 30 -4.38 -33.25 -13.32
C ALA A 30 -4.95 -31.85 -13.03
N VAL A 31 -5.22 -31.10 -14.09
CA VAL A 31 -5.99 -29.85 -14.01
C VAL A 31 -7.33 -30.16 -13.35
N LYS A 32 -7.62 -29.43 -12.28
CA LYS A 32 -8.87 -29.56 -11.54
C LYS A 32 -9.83 -28.46 -11.96
N GLN A 33 -11.09 -28.82 -12.12
CA GLN A 33 -12.14 -27.84 -12.24
C GLN A 33 -12.27 -27.09 -10.91
N CYS A 34 -12.34 -25.74 -10.94
CA CYS A 34 -12.51 -24.94 -9.74
C CYS A 34 -13.86 -25.22 -9.06
N SER A 35 -13.92 -25.08 -7.75
CA SER A 35 -15.16 -25.10 -6.98
C SER A 35 -15.82 -23.73 -6.97
N SER A 36 -17.15 -23.67 -6.76
CA SER A 36 -17.88 -22.39 -6.65
C SER A 36 -17.33 -21.47 -5.53
N GLU A 37 -16.66 -22.02 -4.52
CA GLU A 37 -16.01 -21.26 -3.46
C GLU A 37 -14.81 -20.45 -3.97
N LEU A 38 -14.23 -20.81 -5.12
CA LEU A 38 -13.10 -20.14 -5.77
C LEU A 38 -13.51 -19.30 -6.99
N ASP A 39 -14.82 -19.11 -7.24
CA ASP A 39 -15.30 -18.35 -8.39
C ASP A 39 -14.83 -16.90 -8.40
N TYR A 40 -14.53 -16.34 -7.24
CA TYR A 40 -13.93 -15.00 -7.10
C TYR A 40 -12.57 -14.86 -7.82
N LEU A 41 -11.81 -15.95 -8.03
CA LEU A 41 -10.55 -15.92 -8.79
C LEU A 41 -10.75 -15.54 -10.26
N ARG A 42 -11.99 -15.64 -10.78
CA ARG A 42 -12.36 -15.28 -12.14
C ARG A 42 -12.64 -13.77 -12.32
N ARG A 43 -12.48 -12.97 -11.27
CA ARG A 43 -12.63 -11.52 -11.35
C ARG A 43 -11.62 -10.95 -12.35
N LYS A 44 -12.13 -10.15 -13.30
CA LYS A 44 -11.32 -9.60 -14.39
C LYS A 44 -10.20 -8.68 -13.90
N GLU A 45 -10.43 -8.00 -12.80
CA GLU A 45 -9.46 -7.12 -12.15
C GLU A 45 -8.21 -7.85 -11.65
N TYR A 46 -8.27 -9.16 -11.45
CA TYR A 46 -7.11 -9.96 -11.05
C TYR A 46 -6.16 -10.26 -12.21
N GLY A 47 -6.65 -10.16 -13.46
CA GLY A 47 -5.85 -10.37 -14.67
C GLY A 47 -5.21 -11.76 -14.78
N LEU A 48 -5.79 -12.79 -14.13
CA LEU A 48 -5.22 -14.12 -14.07
C LEU A 48 -5.29 -14.84 -15.41
N THR A 49 -4.28 -15.67 -15.66
CA THR A 49 -4.26 -16.61 -16.80
C THR A 49 -5.37 -17.66 -16.64
N ARG A 50 -5.73 -18.32 -17.77
CA ARG A 50 -6.74 -19.37 -17.79
C ARG A 50 -6.46 -20.48 -16.78
N ASN A 51 -5.22 -20.99 -16.79
CA ASN A 51 -4.77 -21.97 -15.83
C ASN A 51 -3.90 -21.29 -14.79
N VAL A 52 -4.12 -21.60 -13.51
CA VAL A 52 -3.35 -21.03 -12.39
C VAL A 52 -2.85 -22.14 -11.47
N VAL A 53 -1.66 -21.94 -10.93
CA VAL A 53 -1.14 -22.75 -9.81
C VAL A 53 -1.64 -22.15 -8.51
N TYR A 54 -2.55 -22.81 -7.82
CA TYR A 54 -3.21 -22.31 -6.62
C TYR A 54 -2.71 -22.99 -5.35
N ARG A 55 -2.46 -22.19 -4.33
CA ARG A 55 -2.10 -22.63 -2.97
C ARG A 55 -2.97 -21.90 -1.96
N LYS A 56 -3.53 -22.63 -0.99
CA LYS A 56 -4.20 -22.06 0.17
C LYS A 56 -3.37 -22.29 1.43
N ARG A 57 -3.21 -21.23 2.22
CA ARG A 57 -2.52 -21.25 3.52
C ARG A 57 -3.41 -20.62 4.58
N CYS A 58 -3.42 -21.20 5.77
CA CYS A 58 -4.11 -20.66 6.92
C CYS A 58 -3.10 -20.15 7.94
N VAL A 59 -3.39 -18.99 8.48
CA VAL A 59 -2.64 -18.38 9.58
C VAL A 59 -3.61 -18.10 10.72
N ARG A 60 -3.19 -18.36 11.94
CA ARG A 60 -3.89 -17.96 13.16
C ARG A 60 -3.08 -16.87 13.85
N GLY A 61 -3.60 -15.64 13.86
CA GLY A 61 -3.06 -14.57 14.70
C GLY A 61 -3.35 -14.83 16.18
N VAL A 62 -2.36 -14.70 17.03
CA VAL A 62 -2.53 -14.77 18.49
C VAL A 62 -1.97 -13.49 19.08
N TYR A 63 -2.82 -12.72 19.74
CA TYR A 63 -2.40 -11.48 20.38
C TYR A 63 -1.42 -11.73 21.50
N SER A 64 -0.27 -11.08 21.43
CA SER A 64 0.79 -11.18 22.43
C SER A 64 1.42 -9.81 22.68
N GLU A 65 1.72 -9.51 23.94
CA GLU A 65 2.51 -8.34 24.30
C GLU A 65 4.02 -8.56 24.01
N ASP A 66 4.41 -9.83 23.82
CA ASP A 66 5.77 -10.24 23.43
C ASP A 66 5.89 -10.42 21.90
N ALA A 67 4.90 -9.95 21.11
CA ALA A 67 5.02 -9.97 19.66
C ALA A 67 6.22 -9.11 19.23
N ASP A 68 7.03 -9.64 18.31
CA ASP A 68 8.18 -8.91 17.79
C ASP A 68 7.73 -7.57 17.19
N SER A 69 8.57 -6.57 17.34
CA SER A 69 8.37 -5.30 16.68
C SER A 69 8.57 -5.46 15.15
N ARG A 70 7.96 -4.58 14.38
CA ARG A 70 8.06 -4.58 12.91
C ARG A 70 9.49 -4.48 12.39
N ASP A 71 10.38 -3.77 13.10
CA ASP A 71 11.80 -3.62 12.74
C ASP A 71 12.52 -4.96 12.70
N SER A 72 12.02 -5.94 13.47
CA SER A 72 12.55 -7.28 13.54
C SER A 72 11.99 -8.17 12.42
N VAL A 73 12.69 -9.25 12.14
CA VAL A 73 12.19 -10.35 11.30
C VAL A 73 11.96 -11.55 12.19
N THR A 74 10.71 -11.97 12.34
CA THR A 74 10.35 -13.12 13.15
C THR A 74 10.61 -14.42 12.39
N GLU A 75 11.44 -15.30 12.93
CA GLU A 75 11.70 -16.62 12.34
C GLU A 75 10.55 -17.60 12.65
N VAL A 76 10.13 -18.34 11.63
CA VAL A 76 9.09 -19.39 11.72
C VAL A 76 9.63 -20.68 11.11
N ASP A 77 9.74 -21.74 11.89
CA ASP A 77 10.34 -23.01 11.45
C ASP A 77 9.59 -23.70 10.30
N SER A 78 8.27 -23.53 10.24
CA SER A 78 7.44 -24.15 9.20
C SER A 78 7.49 -23.38 7.88
N PRO A 79 7.47 -24.07 6.72
CA PRO A 79 7.44 -23.38 5.42
C PRO A 79 6.08 -22.71 5.19
N LEU A 80 6.09 -21.47 4.66
CA LEU A 80 4.88 -20.77 4.28
C LEU A 80 4.27 -21.43 3.03
N LEU A 81 5.05 -21.60 1.98
CA LEU A 81 4.62 -22.26 0.75
C LEU A 81 4.87 -23.76 0.87
N GLY A 82 3.84 -24.51 1.28
CA GLY A 82 3.93 -25.98 1.32
C GLY A 82 4.05 -26.60 -0.08
N SER A 83 4.46 -27.87 -0.14
CA SER A 83 4.65 -28.62 -1.40
C SER A 83 3.35 -28.83 -2.19
N ARG A 84 2.18 -28.71 -1.54
CA ARG A 84 0.88 -28.95 -2.20
C ARG A 84 0.40 -27.71 -2.92
N ALA A 85 0.22 -27.84 -4.24
CA ALA A 85 -0.45 -26.87 -5.09
C ALA A 85 -1.47 -27.59 -5.97
N ASP A 86 -2.53 -26.93 -6.35
CA ASP A 86 -3.51 -27.42 -7.31
C ASP A 86 -3.42 -26.57 -8.58
N ILE A 87 -3.58 -27.19 -9.77
CA ILE A 87 -3.73 -26.46 -11.03
C ILE A 87 -5.24 -26.32 -11.27
N LEU A 88 -5.71 -25.07 -11.39
CA LEU A 88 -7.12 -24.76 -11.59
C LEU A 88 -7.34 -24.20 -13.00
N ASP A 89 -8.38 -24.68 -13.70
CA ASP A 89 -8.90 -24.09 -14.93
C ASP A 89 -9.99 -23.06 -14.55
N LEU A 90 -9.73 -21.79 -14.86
CA LEU A 90 -10.63 -20.67 -14.57
C LEU A 90 -11.58 -20.31 -15.74
N ASP A 91 -11.44 -20.90 -16.92
CA ASP A 91 -12.28 -20.60 -18.09
C ASP A 91 -13.71 -21.07 -17.93
N ASN A 92 -13.92 -22.16 -17.21
CA ASN A 92 -15.24 -22.72 -16.97
C ASN A 92 -15.83 -22.17 -15.67
N GLU A 93 -17.17 -22.01 -15.61
CA GLU A 93 -17.84 -21.68 -14.35
C GLU A 93 -17.42 -22.67 -13.28
N CYS A 94 -16.97 -22.14 -12.14
CA CYS A 94 -16.61 -22.97 -11.00
C CYS A 94 -17.86 -23.72 -10.51
N LYS A 95 -17.89 -25.03 -10.68
CA LYS A 95 -19.08 -25.82 -10.36
C LYS A 95 -19.24 -26.03 -8.87
N SER A 96 -20.46 -25.87 -8.40
CA SER A 96 -20.84 -26.37 -7.08
C SER A 96 -20.63 -27.90 -7.07
N ILE A 97 -19.71 -28.37 -6.22
CA ILE A 97 -19.50 -29.82 -6.01
C ILE A 97 -20.66 -30.30 -5.13
N SER A 98 -21.81 -30.45 -5.71
CA SER A 98 -22.95 -31.15 -5.10
C SER A 98 -22.79 -32.65 -5.28
N SER A 99 -21.91 -33.27 -4.52
CA SER A 99 -21.97 -34.71 -4.30
C SER A 99 -22.77 -34.95 -3.03
N PRO A 100 -23.88 -35.68 -3.06
CA PRO A 100 -24.74 -35.90 -1.90
C PRO A 100 -24.06 -36.69 -0.77
N ASN A 101 -22.86 -37.19 -0.96
CA ASN A 101 -22.17 -38.08 -0.01
C ASN A 101 -20.78 -37.63 0.44
N SER A 102 -20.35 -36.41 0.13
CA SER A 102 -19.17 -35.84 0.71
C SER A 102 -19.49 -34.42 1.20
N PRO A 103 -19.43 -34.17 2.52
CA PRO A 103 -19.35 -32.79 2.95
C PRO A 103 -18.02 -32.26 2.41
N VAL A 104 -18.07 -31.43 1.38
CA VAL A 104 -16.93 -30.59 1.00
C VAL A 104 -16.76 -29.63 2.16
N LYS A 105 -16.05 -30.08 3.20
CA LYS A 105 -15.44 -29.14 4.12
C LYS A 105 -14.54 -28.28 3.26
N ALA A 106 -14.76 -26.95 3.29
CA ALA A 106 -13.77 -25.97 2.89
C ALA A 106 -12.41 -26.54 3.23
N GLN A 107 -11.47 -26.60 2.27
CA GLN A 107 -10.18 -27.29 2.52
C GLN A 107 -9.61 -26.74 3.82
N SER A 108 -9.79 -27.47 4.94
CA SER A 108 -9.26 -27.07 6.23
C SER A 108 -7.75 -27.15 6.10
N CYS A 109 -7.10 -26.01 5.96
CA CYS A 109 -5.67 -25.97 6.09
C CYS A 109 -5.30 -25.89 7.59
N GLU A 110 -4.28 -26.62 7.99
CA GLU A 110 -3.73 -26.51 9.34
C GLU A 110 -3.12 -25.11 9.49
N PRO A 111 -3.57 -24.30 10.46
CA PRO A 111 -3.09 -22.93 10.59
C PRO A 111 -1.68 -22.88 11.16
N ILE A 112 -0.86 -22.01 10.58
CA ILE A 112 0.40 -21.58 11.18
C ILE A 112 0.06 -20.53 12.22
N THR A 113 0.49 -20.71 13.46
CA THR A 113 0.25 -19.73 14.53
C THR A 113 1.34 -18.67 14.53
N LEU A 114 0.93 -17.39 14.45
CA LEU A 114 1.82 -16.24 14.53
C LEU A 114 1.44 -15.36 15.72
N GLN A 115 2.42 -14.91 16.47
CA GLN A 115 2.22 -13.90 17.50
C GLN A 115 2.14 -12.52 16.82
N VAL A 116 1.13 -11.74 17.18
CA VAL A 116 0.85 -10.45 16.59
C VAL A 116 0.45 -9.44 17.67
N SER A 117 0.62 -8.14 17.39
CA SER A 117 0.10 -7.05 18.20
C SER A 117 -1.43 -7.02 18.20
N LYS A 118 -2.04 -6.36 19.18
CA LYS A 118 -3.48 -6.09 19.18
C LYS A 118 -3.84 -5.05 18.11
N PRO A 119 -5.11 -5.06 17.66
CA PRO A 119 -5.63 -3.95 16.86
C PRO A 119 -5.42 -2.62 17.58
N PHE A 120 -5.19 -1.56 16.80
CA PHE A 120 -5.20 -0.21 17.37
C PHE A 120 -6.60 0.13 17.91
N PRO A 121 -6.67 0.98 18.96
CA PRO A 121 -7.94 1.58 19.36
C PRO A 121 -8.57 2.37 18.20
N THR A 122 -9.89 2.60 18.28
CA THR A 122 -10.58 3.50 17.35
C THR A 122 -9.95 4.89 17.44
N ALA A 123 -9.59 5.45 16.30
CA ALA A 123 -9.04 6.79 16.22
C ALA A 123 -10.11 7.83 16.48
N ASP A 124 -9.75 8.88 17.20
CA ASP A 124 -10.51 10.12 17.31
C ASP A 124 -9.70 11.23 16.62
N LEU A 125 -10.24 11.76 15.53
CA LEU A 125 -9.71 12.88 14.77
C LEU A 125 -10.74 14.03 14.68
N SER A 126 -11.69 14.09 15.60
CA SER A 126 -12.73 15.13 15.63
C SER A 126 -12.19 16.55 15.75
N ASN A 127 -10.94 16.68 16.21
CA ASN A 127 -10.22 17.94 16.30
C ASN A 127 -9.35 18.24 15.06
N VAL A 128 -9.47 17.47 13.99
CA VAL A 128 -8.72 17.63 12.75
C VAL A 128 -9.65 17.93 11.59
N MET A 129 -9.28 18.90 10.79
CA MET A 129 -9.94 19.18 9.52
C MET A 129 -8.95 18.97 8.38
N PHE A 130 -9.31 18.06 7.47
CA PHE A 130 -8.53 17.78 6.28
C PHE A 130 -9.03 18.60 5.10
N GLY A 131 -8.11 19.07 4.26
CA GLY A 131 -8.39 19.81 3.04
C GLY A 131 -7.69 19.22 1.83
N VAL A 132 -8.40 19.15 0.70
CA VAL A 132 -7.87 18.70 -0.60
C VAL A 132 -8.39 19.58 -1.73
N ALA A 133 -7.56 19.89 -2.73
CA ALA A 133 -7.98 20.53 -3.97
C ALA A 133 -7.79 19.55 -5.13
N THR A 134 -8.87 19.08 -5.77
CA THR A 134 -8.80 18.06 -6.82
C THR A 134 -10.07 18.03 -7.67
N THR A 135 -10.16 17.09 -8.61
CA THR A 135 -11.32 16.92 -9.49
C THR A 135 -12.37 16.00 -8.87
N LEU A 136 -13.63 16.13 -9.33
CA LEU A 136 -14.75 15.29 -8.92
C LEU A 136 -14.45 13.80 -9.10
N SER A 137 -13.93 13.41 -10.27
CA SER A 137 -13.65 12.01 -10.58
C SER A 137 -12.58 11.43 -9.66
N ARG A 138 -11.53 12.19 -9.32
CA ARG A 138 -10.47 11.74 -8.43
C ARG A 138 -10.97 11.55 -7.00
N LEU A 139 -11.88 12.40 -6.53
CA LEU A 139 -12.55 12.20 -5.23
C LEU A 139 -13.40 10.92 -5.23
N GLN A 140 -14.18 10.68 -6.29
CA GLN A 140 -14.96 9.45 -6.43
C GLN A 140 -14.06 8.19 -6.40
N ASP A 141 -12.96 8.22 -7.13
CA ASP A 141 -12.00 7.12 -7.22
C ASP A 141 -11.26 6.87 -5.88
N SER A 142 -11.17 7.89 -5.01
CA SER A 142 -10.45 7.83 -3.73
C SER A 142 -11.34 7.39 -2.55
N ILE A 143 -12.65 7.18 -2.75
CA ILE A 143 -13.57 6.75 -1.68
C ILE A 143 -13.09 5.48 -0.94
N PRO A 144 -12.62 4.40 -1.60
CA PRO A 144 -12.15 3.21 -0.88
C PRO A 144 -10.98 3.49 0.06
N GLN A 145 -10.04 4.35 -0.36
CA GLN A 145 -8.86 4.69 0.40
C GLN A 145 -9.21 5.62 1.57
N PHE A 146 -9.99 6.67 1.31
CA PHE A 146 -10.46 7.58 2.35
C PHE A 146 -11.37 6.87 3.36
N SER A 147 -12.18 5.90 2.93
CA SER A 147 -13.01 5.10 3.83
C SER A 147 -12.18 4.31 4.84
N HIS A 148 -10.96 3.89 4.47
CA HIS A 148 -10.10 3.15 5.39
C HIS A 148 -9.69 3.98 6.62
N TRP A 149 -9.40 5.28 6.43
CA TRP A 149 -8.79 6.07 7.50
C TRP A 149 -9.61 7.27 7.97
N LEU A 150 -10.68 7.69 7.25
CA LEU A 150 -11.59 8.75 7.68
C LEU A 150 -12.88 8.23 8.30
N SER A 151 -13.35 7.04 7.88
CA SER A 151 -14.65 6.53 8.32
C SER A 151 -14.74 6.44 9.83
N GLY A 152 -15.74 7.13 10.39
CA GLY A 152 -16.05 7.08 11.82
C GLY A 152 -15.04 7.73 12.75
N THR A 153 -14.05 8.45 12.25
CA THR A 153 -13.02 9.13 13.08
C THR A 153 -13.49 10.48 13.62
N GLY A 154 -14.60 11.02 13.13
CA GLY A 154 -15.10 12.35 13.48
C GLY A 154 -14.35 13.50 12.81
N ALA A 155 -13.34 13.24 11.98
CA ALA A 155 -12.63 14.27 11.23
C ALA A 155 -13.55 15.02 10.28
N LEU A 156 -13.33 16.32 10.11
CA LEU A 156 -13.95 17.14 9.08
C LEU A 156 -13.13 17.01 7.79
N PHE A 157 -13.79 16.96 6.64
CA PHE A 157 -13.13 16.86 5.35
C PHE A 157 -13.68 17.90 4.38
N LEU A 158 -12.86 18.81 3.88
CA LEU A 158 -13.20 19.84 2.91
C LEU A 158 -12.51 19.55 1.59
N ALA A 159 -13.26 19.61 0.49
CA ALA A 159 -12.69 19.45 -0.85
C ALA A 159 -13.04 20.64 -1.74
N ILE A 160 -12.01 21.29 -2.33
CA ILE A 160 -12.18 22.18 -3.45
C ILE A 160 -12.26 21.35 -4.72
N VAL A 161 -13.40 21.37 -5.42
CA VAL A 161 -13.59 20.69 -6.70
C VAL A 161 -13.27 21.66 -7.83
N VAL A 162 -12.15 21.41 -8.52
CA VAL A 162 -11.58 22.35 -9.52
C VAL A 162 -12.19 22.26 -10.91
N ASP A 163 -13.15 21.37 -11.12
CA ASP A 163 -13.79 21.17 -12.44
C ASP A 163 -14.86 22.24 -12.70
N ASP A 164 -14.68 23.05 -13.74
CA ASP A 164 -15.62 24.11 -14.14
C ASP A 164 -17.01 23.60 -14.57
N SER A 165 -17.10 22.34 -15.01
CA SER A 165 -18.33 21.75 -15.55
C SER A 165 -19.22 21.06 -14.50
N VAL A 166 -18.76 20.93 -13.27
CA VAL A 166 -19.47 20.24 -12.17
C VAL A 166 -20.67 21.07 -11.70
N THR A 167 -21.81 20.44 -11.60
CA THR A 167 -23.06 21.06 -11.08
C THR A 167 -23.17 20.92 -9.57
N ASP A 168 -24.09 21.69 -8.95
CA ASP A 168 -24.34 21.53 -7.51
C ASP A 168 -24.93 20.14 -7.20
N ASP A 169 -25.76 19.61 -8.11
CA ASP A 169 -26.29 18.23 -7.97
C ASP A 169 -25.17 17.17 -7.94
N ASP A 170 -24.08 17.38 -8.70
CA ASP A 170 -22.90 16.48 -8.69
C ASP A 170 -22.14 16.56 -7.36
N LEU A 171 -22.02 17.76 -6.79
CA LEU A 171 -21.40 17.98 -5.48
C LEU A 171 -22.23 17.32 -4.36
N ASP A 172 -23.55 17.55 -4.34
CA ASP A 172 -24.49 16.94 -3.38
C ASP A 172 -24.46 15.40 -3.47
N ALA A 173 -24.36 14.87 -4.70
CA ALA A 173 -24.24 13.43 -4.92
C ALA A 173 -22.92 12.87 -4.37
N LEU A 174 -21.80 13.60 -4.56
CA LEU A 174 -20.50 13.20 -4.02
C LEU A 174 -20.52 13.19 -2.48
N GLU A 175 -21.04 14.25 -1.85
CA GLU A 175 -21.17 14.31 -0.39
C GLU A 175 -22.00 13.15 0.16
N SER A 176 -23.13 12.83 -0.51
CA SER A 176 -23.96 11.67 -0.16
C SER A 176 -23.21 10.33 -0.28
N MET A 177 -22.32 10.19 -1.28
CA MET A 177 -21.47 8.99 -1.41
C MET A 177 -20.50 8.86 -0.23
N TYR A 178 -19.87 9.95 0.20
CA TYR A 178 -18.98 9.96 1.36
C TYR A 178 -19.73 9.73 2.68
N GLU A 179 -20.92 10.33 2.83
CA GLU A 179 -21.78 10.10 4.00
C GLU A 179 -22.17 8.62 4.14
N ALA A 180 -22.44 7.92 3.03
CA ALA A 180 -22.69 6.48 3.02
C ALA A 180 -21.52 5.65 3.58
N HIS A 181 -20.31 6.20 3.57
CA HIS A 181 -19.10 5.65 4.18
C HIS A 181 -18.78 6.24 5.56
N ASN A 182 -19.71 6.96 6.17
CA ASN A 182 -19.56 7.62 7.48
C ASN A 182 -18.38 8.61 7.51
N ILE A 183 -18.25 9.41 6.44
CA ILE A 183 -17.27 10.49 6.29
C ILE A 183 -18.01 11.80 6.11
N SER A 184 -17.67 12.80 6.91
CA SER A 184 -18.24 14.15 6.82
C SER A 184 -17.47 14.98 5.78
N LEU A 185 -17.87 14.88 4.51
CA LEU A 185 -17.31 15.68 3.41
C LEU A 185 -18.15 16.95 3.21
N THR A 186 -17.48 18.07 3.03
CA THR A 186 -18.04 19.31 2.47
C THR A 186 -17.31 19.64 1.18
N THR A 187 -18.05 19.87 0.11
CA THR A 187 -17.49 20.25 -1.18
C THR A 187 -17.72 21.73 -1.47
N ILE A 188 -16.72 22.39 -1.98
CA ILE A 188 -16.81 23.81 -2.39
C ILE A 188 -16.20 24.01 -3.77
N ARG A 189 -16.60 25.13 -4.40
CA ARG A 189 -15.97 25.60 -5.63
C ARG A 189 -14.81 26.53 -5.32
N PRO A 190 -13.80 26.61 -6.19
CA PRO A 190 -12.74 27.58 -6.04
C PRO A 190 -13.29 29.02 -5.93
N TRP A 191 -12.88 29.77 -4.92
CA TRP A 191 -13.22 31.18 -4.82
C TRP A 191 -12.58 32.03 -5.95
N ASN A 192 -11.50 31.55 -6.54
CA ASN A 192 -10.87 32.12 -7.72
C ASN A 192 -10.59 31.04 -8.77
N CYS A 193 -11.45 30.95 -9.77
CA CYS A 193 -11.34 29.96 -10.87
C CYS A 193 -10.13 30.21 -11.80
N SER A 194 -9.38 31.31 -11.63
CA SER A 194 -8.15 31.54 -12.41
C SER A 194 -6.92 30.84 -11.80
N PHE A 195 -7.01 30.35 -10.58
CA PHE A 195 -5.94 29.63 -9.92
C PHE A 195 -5.80 28.23 -10.51
N ASP A 196 -4.57 27.82 -10.73
CA ASP A 196 -4.30 26.41 -11.06
C ASP A 196 -4.46 25.50 -9.82
N VAL A 197 -4.34 24.18 -10.01
CA VAL A 197 -4.52 23.21 -8.93
C VAL A 197 -3.53 23.42 -7.78
N ASN A 198 -2.29 23.85 -8.06
CA ASN A 198 -1.29 24.10 -7.03
C ASN A 198 -1.62 25.36 -6.21
N GLU A 199 -2.11 26.39 -6.90
CA GLU A 199 -2.58 27.60 -6.23
C GLU A 199 -3.84 27.31 -5.38
N GLN A 200 -4.76 26.46 -5.89
CA GLN A 200 -5.94 26.02 -5.13
C GLN A 200 -5.54 25.18 -3.90
N HIS A 201 -4.54 24.30 -4.05
CA HIS A 201 -4.01 23.49 -2.95
C HIS A 201 -3.46 24.33 -1.78
N PHE A 202 -2.87 25.49 -2.08
CA PHE A 202 -2.48 26.45 -1.05
C PHE A 202 -3.63 27.32 -0.56
N ALA A 203 -4.46 27.83 -1.50
CA ALA A 203 -5.55 28.76 -1.21
C ALA A 203 -6.65 28.16 -0.32
N ILE A 204 -6.81 26.83 -0.32
CA ILE A 204 -7.74 26.10 0.55
C ILE A 204 -7.55 26.43 2.04
N LEU A 205 -6.39 26.95 2.42
CA LEU A 205 -6.09 27.37 3.80
C LEU A 205 -7.15 28.34 4.33
N HIS A 206 -7.58 29.30 3.51
CA HIS A 206 -8.62 30.27 3.84
C HIS A 206 -9.96 29.60 4.10
N ASP A 207 -10.37 28.71 3.18
CA ASP A 207 -11.63 27.98 3.28
C ASP A 207 -11.64 27.06 4.52
N LEU A 208 -10.50 26.41 4.83
CA LEU A 208 -10.39 25.55 6.01
C LEU A 208 -10.62 26.29 7.33
N ILE A 209 -10.30 27.57 7.40
CA ILE A 209 -10.64 28.41 8.57
C ILE A 209 -12.14 28.65 8.63
N ASP A 210 -12.74 29.08 7.51
CA ASP A 210 -14.16 29.42 7.45
C ASP A 210 -15.08 28.22 7.76
N TYR A 211 -14.66 27.02 7.40
CA TYR A 211 -15.40 25.78 7.64
C TYR A 211 -14.97 25.06 8.93
N SER A 212 -13.96 25.56 9.66
CA SER A 212 -13.52 24.99 10.92
C SER A 212 -14.55 25.20 12.04
N THR A 213 -14.46 24.40 13.09
CA THR A 213 -15.29 24.54 14.28
C THR A 213 -14.44 24.95 15.49
N HIS A 214 -15.09 25.31 16.60
CA HIS A 214 -14.37 25.60 17.85
C HIS A 214 -13.62 24.40 18.45
N GLU A 215 -13.89 23.18 17.96
CA GLU A 215 -13.19 21.96 18.35
C GLU A 215 -11.96 21.69 17.48
N THR A 216 -11.87 22.33 16.30
CA THR A 216 -10.75 22.14 15.37
C THR A 216 -9.46 22.70 15.95
N GLN A 217 -8.48 21.86 16.12
CA GLN A 217 -7.14 22.20 16.63
C GLN A 217 -6.08 22.10 15.53
N TRP A 218 -6.29 21.22 14.57
CA TRP A 218 -5.37 20.91 13.51
C TRP A 218 -6.03 21.05 12.13
N ILE A 219 -5.34 21.70 11.24
CA ILE A 219 -5.63 21.73 9.81
C ILE A 219 -4.63 20.83 9.11
N ALA A 220 -5.13 19.94 8.25
CA ALA A 220 -4.29 19.07 7.45
C ALA A 220 -4.54 19.31 5.96
N ILE A 221 -3.51 19.65 5.19
CA ILE A 221 -3.56 19.72 3.73
C ILE A 221 -2.98 18.43 3.18
N ILE A 222 -3.71 17.79 2.27
CA ILE A 222 -3.38 16.49 1.68
C ILE A 222 -3.64 16.48 0.17
N ASP A 223 -3.05 15.51 -0.53
CA ASP A 223 -3.41 15.17 -1.90
C ASP A 223 -4.49 14.08 -1.93
N ASP A 224 -5.18 13.93 -3.07
CA ASP A 224 -6.23 12.90 -3.22
C ASP A 224 -5.69 11.46 -3.29
N ASP A 225 -4.38 11.30 -3.31
CA ASP A 225 -3.67 10.02 -3.14
C ASP A 225 -2.78 9.98 -1.88
N THR A 226 -3.00 10.88 -0.91
CA THR A 226 -2.49 10.70 0.45
C THR A 226 -3.26 9.57 1.15
N PHE A 227 -2.54 8.65 1.75
CA PHE A 227 -3.12 7.50 2.45
C PHE A 227 -2.47 7.29 3.82
N PHE A 228 -3.29 7.17 4.85
CA PHE A 228 -2.84 6.88 6.22
C PHE A 228 -3.20 5.43 6.59
N PRO A 229 -2.23 4.50 6.68
CA PRO A 229 -2.51 3.11 7.05
C PRO A 229 -3.15 2.94 8.43
N SER A 230 -2.88 3.87 9.34
CA SER A 230 -3.43 3.87 10.70
C SER A 230 -3.83 5.29 11.12
N PRO A 231 -5.12 5.62 11.13
CA PRO A 231 -5.60 6.91 11.65
C PRO A 231 -5.29 7.08 13.15
N TYR A 232 -5.24 5.99 13.92
CA TYR A 232 -4.81 6.02 15.32
C TYR A 232 -3.39 6.56 15.47
N SER A 233 -2.46 6.12 14.61
CA SER A 233 -1.07 6.61 14.66
C SER A 233 -0.97 8.10 14.33
N ILE A 234 -1.83 8.62 13.45
CA ILE A 234 -1.92 10.07 13.18
C ILE A 234 -2.49 10.80 14.40
N SER A 235 -3.53 10.29 15.04
CA SER A 235 -4.07 10.91 16.26
C SER A 235 -3.03 10.97 17.38
N GLN A 236 -2.20 9.93 17.54
CA GLN A 236 -1.10 9.90 18.51
C GLN A 236 0.03 10.87 18.15
N LEU A 237 0.37 10.98 16.86
CA LEU A 237 1.33 11.97 16.39
C LEU A 237 0.88 13.38 16.78
N LEU A 238 -0.35 13.76 16.43
CA LEU A 238 -0.87 15.09 16.70
C LEU A 238 -1.02 15.36 18.21
N ALA A 239 -1.46 14.36 18.99
CA ALA A 239 -1.56 14.48 20.46
C ALA A 239 -0.19 14.67 21.15
N SER A 240 0.91 14.28 20.51
CA SER A 240 2.26 14.49 21.04
C SER A 240 2.78 15.92 20.88
N HIS A 241 2.03 16.79 20.18
CA HIS A 241 2.42 18.18 19.90
C HIS A 241 1.43 19.17 20.53
N ASN A 242 1.91 20.41 20.78
CA ASN A 242 1.05 21.44 21.38
C ASN A 242 0.25 22.20 20.31
N ALA A 243 -1.02 21.88 20.16
CA ALA A 243 -1.92 22.55 19.23
C ALA A 243 -2.21 24.01 19.56
N SER A 244 -1.88 24.50 20.79
CA SER A 244 -2.11 25.89 21.20
C SER A 244 -1.00 26.85 20.78
N GLU A 245 0.07 26.34 20.19
CA GLU A 245 1.19 27.11 19.67
C GLU A 245 1.32 26.95 18.16
N PRO A 246 1.84 27.95 17.42
CA PRO A 246 2.10 27.80 15.99
C PRO A 246 3.00 26.60 15.71
N THR A 247 2.46 25.59 15.06
CA THR A 247 3.13 24.31 14.82
C THR A 247 2.95 23.88 13.36
N TYR A 248 4.05 23.46 12.71
CA TYR A 248 4.12 23.01 11.33
C TYR A 248 4.76 21.64 11.27
N ILE A 249 4.01 20.61 10.90
CA ILE A 249 4.43 19.20 10.88
C ILE A 249 4.26 18.66 9.47
N GLY A 250 5.23 17.84 8.99
CA GLY A 250 5.11 17.17 7.70
C GLY A 250 6.27 16.24 7.41
N GLY A 251 6.21 15.55 6.27
CA GLY A 251 7.28 14.71 5.74
C GLY A 251 8.18 15.48 4.77
N LEU A 252 9.47 15.12 4.75
CA LEU A 252 10.37 15.54 3.66
C LEU A 252 10.20 14.58 2.49
N SER A 253 10.59 15.00 1.27
CA SER A 253 10.79 14.09 0.17
C SER A 253 11.93 13.11 0.45
N GLU A 254 11.81 11.86 0.07
CA GLU A 254 12.89 10.88 0.09
C GLU A 254 13.98 11.24 -0.94
N SER A 255 13.61 11.95 -2.00
CA SER A 255 14.54 12.41 -3.03
C SER A 255 15.39 13.56 -2.51
N GLN A 256 16.69 13.32 -2.31
CA GLN A 256 17.64 14.40 -1.98
C GLN A 256 17.67 15.50 -3.05
N GLY A 257 17.45 15.14 -4.32
CA GLY A 257 17.38 16.09 -5.42
C GLY A 257 16.18 17.03 -5.27
N ALA A 258 15.01 16.49 -4.88
CA ALA A 258 13.82 17.30 -4.61
C ALA A 258 14.05 18.23 -3.43
N VAL A 259 14.57 17.73 -2.30
CA VAL A 259 14.90 18.57 -1.12
C VAL A 259 15.94 19.64 -1.44
N ALA A 260 16.96 19.34 -2.25
CA ALA A 260 17.97 20.31 -2.66
C ALA A 260 17.40 21.40 -3.59
N PHE A 261 16.41 21.07 -4.41
CA PHE A 261 15.81 21.98 -5.38
C PHE A 261 14.68 22.83 -4.77
N PHE A 262 13.71 22.18 -4.09
CA PHE A 262 12.51 22.84 -3.53
C PHE A 262 12.71 23.34 -2.10
N GLY A 263 13.66 22.79 -1.36
CA GLY A 263 13.98 23.17 0.00
C GLY A 263 13.52 22.21 1.08
N HIS A 264 13.88 22.55 2.31
CA HIS A 264 13.50 21.83 3.52
C HIS A 264 12.09 22.29 3.95
N MET A 265 11.08 21.64 3.45
CA MET A 265 9.66 21.95 3.66
C MET A 265 8.86 20.66 3.86
N ALA A 266 7.62 20.75 4.34
CA ALA A 266 6.69 19.63 4.26
C ALA A 266 6.21 19.47 2.81
N TYR A 267 6.16 18.23 2.35
CA TYR A 267 5.64 17.88 1.05
C TYR A 267 4.19 17.40 1.19
N GLY A 268 3.27 17.98 0.39
CA GLY A 268 1.83 17.89 0.57
C GLY A 268 1.28 16.48 0.57
N GLY A 269 1.74 15.66 -0.37
CA GLY A 269 1.29 14.29 -0.48
C GLY A 269 1.66 13.40 0.71
N ALA A 270 2.70 13.75 1.48
CA ALA A 270 2.99 13.10 2.76
C ALA A 270 1.99 13.47 3.87
N GLY A 271 1.20 14.51 3.65
CA GLY A 271 0.33 15.14 4.64
C GLY A 271 1.04 16.26 5.41
N VAL A 272 0.46 17.46 5.35
CA VAL A 272 0.93 18.64 6.07
C VAL A 272 -0.05 18.96 7.17
N PHE A 273 0.42 19.02 8.41
CA PHE A 273 -0.40 19.34 9.57
C PHE A 273 0.04 20.67 10.19
N MET A 274 -0.91 21.55 10.41
CA MET A 274 -0.71 22.87 11.00
C MET A 274 -1.68 23.07 12.17
N SER A 275 -1.19 23.65 13.26
CA SER A 275 -2.09 24.06 14.34
C SER A 275 -2.92 25.27 13.95
N MET A 276 -4.12 25.42 14.50
CA MET A 276 -4.98 26.58 14.24
C MET A 276 -4.28 27.92 14.45
N PRO A 277 -3.47 28.15 15.56
CA PRO A 277 -2.74 29.40 15.71
C PRO A 277 -1.76 29.72 14.56
N LEU A 278 -1.19 28.72 13.90
CA LEU A 278 -0.34 28.95 12.72
C LEU A 278 -1.21 29.36 11.52
N VAL A 279 -2.28 28.64 11.27
CA VAL A 279 -3.19 28.87 10.14
C VAL A 279 -3.81 30.26 10.23
N GLU A 280 -4.27 30.69 11.41
CA GLU A 280 -4.80 32.03 11.64
C GLU A 280 -3.78 33.15 11.41
N GLN A 281 -2.49 32.90 11.65
CA GLN A 281 -1.43 33.85 11.31
C GLN A 281 -1.24 33.99 9.80
N LEU A 282 -1.45 32.91 9.04
CA LEU A 282 -1.23 32.89 7.59
C LEU A 282 -2.41 33.45 6.80
N ASP A 283 -3.62 33.32 7.30
CA ASP A 283 -4.87 33.64 6.60
C ASP A 283 -4.86 35.02 5.98
N SER A 284 -4.50 36.05 6.77
CA SER A 284 -4.45 37.43 6.27
C SER A 284 -3.37 37.69 5.21
N HIS A 285 -2.52 36.71 4.92
CA HIS A 285 -1.40 36.80 3.98
C HIS A 285 -1.54 35.92 2.77
N VAL A 286 -2.65 35.14 2.64
CA VAL A 286 -2.83 34.18 1.53
C VAL A 286 -2.71 34.86 0.16
N GLU A 287 -3.35 36.01 -0.07
CA GLU A 287 -3.27 36.74 -1.33
C GLU A 287 -1.83 37.26 -1.59
N ASP A 288 -1.17 37.78 -0.56
CA ASP A 288 0.20 38.27 -0.67
C ASP A 288 1.17 37.12 -0.98
N CYS A 289 0.97 35.95 -0.35
CA CYS A 289 1.78 34.75 -0.59
C CYS A 289 1.62 34.25 -2.03
N LEU A 290 0.40 34.19 -2.54
CA LEU A 290 0.09 33.84 -3.94
C LEU A 290 0.74 34.82 -4.93
N ALA A 291 0.78 36.12 -4.59
CA ALA A 291 1.34 37.14 -5.48
C ALA A 291 2.88 37.18 -5.46
N GLN A 292 3.53 36.86 -4.33
CA GLN A 292 4.94 37.13 -4.09
C GLN A 292 5.81 35.86 -4.11
N SER A 293 5.23 34.66 -3.94
CA SER A 293 6.01 33.42 -3.92
C SER A 293 6.72 33.18 -5.24
N ILE A 294 7.97 32.76 -5.13
CA ILE A 294 8.79 32.35 -6.29
C ILE A 294 8.43 30.90 -6.69
N THR A 295 8.09 30.09 -5.72
CA THR A 295 7.69 28.70 -5.92
C THR A 295 6.19 28.64 -6.26
N ARG A 296 5.85 28.06 -7.41
CA ARG A 296 4.45 27.97 -7.89
C ARG A 296 3.79 26.63 -7.59
N GLN A 297 4.43 25.77 -6.81
CA GLN A 297 3.84 24.52 -6.33
C GLN A 297 3.19 24.73 -4.98
N GLY A 298 2.07 24.09 -4.70
CA GLY A 298 1.27 24.31 -3.50
C GLY A 298 2.06 24.24 -2.20
N ASP A 299 2.89 23.21 -2.04
CA ASP A 299 3.75 23.02 -0.87
C ASP A 299 4.79 24.13 -0.73
N GLY A 300 5.37 24.56 -1.85
CA GLY A 300 6.33 25.63 -1.90
C GLY A 300 5.68 26.99 -1.59
N LEU A 301 4.47 27.25 -2.06
CA LEU A 301 3.67 28.43 -1.70
C LEU A 301 3.45 28.50 -0.20
N LEU A 302 3.03 27.38 0.41
CA LEU A 302 2.81 27.28 1.85
C LEU A 302 4.11 27.51 2.63
N ASN A 303 5.20 26.88 2.25
CA ASN A 303 6.50 27.03 2.91
C ASN A 303 7.02 28.47 2.81
N ASP A 304 6.93 29.10 1.63
CA ASP A 304 7.32 30.50 1.44
C ASP A 304 6.48 31.43 2.31
N CYS A 305 5.17 31.18 2.41
CA CYS A 305 4.26 31.92 3.26
C CYS A 305 4.63 31.83 4.75
N ILE A 306 4.82 30.59 5.25
CA ILE A 306 5.24 30.35 6.64
C ILE A 306 6.55 31.10 6.96
N ARG A 307 7.55 30.98 6.08
CA ARG A 307 8.87 31.60 6.29
C ARG A 307 8.86 33.14 6.23
N ASN A 308 7.95 33.70 5.42
CA ASN A 308 7.88 35.14 5.24
C ASN A 308 7.10 35.84 6.36
N TYR A 309 6.10 35.16 6.93
CA TYR A 309 5.16 35.81 7.86
C TYR A 309 5.19 35.22 9.29
N THR A 310 5.94 34.13 9.50
CA THR A 310 6.05 33.50 10.84
C THR A 310 7.49 33.18 11.18
N GLN A 311 7.73 32.70 12.43
CA GLN A 311 9.01 32.15 12.89
C GLN A 311 8.92 30.62 13.08
N THR A 312 7.85 29.98 12.54
CA THR A 312 7.60 28.57 12.74
C THR A 312 8.50 27.74 11.82
N GLU A 313 9.19 26.78 12.38
CA GLU A 313 10.05 25.84 11.64
C GLU A 313 9.33 24.51 11.44
N LEU A 314 9.69 23.79 10.38
CA LEU A 314 9.16 22.46 10.11
C LEU A 314 9.61 21.44 11.16
N ILE A 315 8.66 20.73 11.74
CA ILE A 315 8.87 19.50 12.49
C ILE A 315 8.76 18.34 11.49
N ALA A 316 9.91 17.88 11.00
CA ALA A 316 9.96 16.78 10.03
C ALA A 316 9.74 15.43 10.72
N ILE A 317 8.74 14.67 10.26
CA ILE A 317 8.37 13.34 10.78
C ILE A 317 8.81 12.26 9.80
N PRO A 318 9.76 11.39 10.16
CA PRO A 318 10.31 10.39 9.24
C PRO A 318 9.30 9.36 8.72
N GLY A 319 8.19 9.15 9.44
CA GLY A 319 7.13 8.21 9.02
C GLY A 319 6.12 8.79 8.03
N LEU A 320 6.10 10.11 7.82
CA LEU A 320 5.29 10.74 6.77
C LEU A 320 6.06 10.69 5.46
N HIS A 321 5.57 9.89 4.51
CA HIS A 321 6.28 9.54 3.29
C HIS A 321 5.66 10.18 2.05
N GLN A 322 6.43 11.02 1.37
CA GLN A 322 6.07 11.58 0.05
C GLN A 322 6.18 10.52 -1.04
N LEU A 323 7.13 9.59 -0.93
CA LEU A 323 7.42 8.53 -1.88
C LEU A 323 7.73 9.05 -3.30
N ASP A 324 8.57 10.07 -3.40
CA ASP A 324 9.11 10.60 -4.66
C ASP A 324 10.05 9.58 -5.33
N MET A 325 9.56 8.35 -5.52
CA MET A 325 10.27 7.20 -6.07
C MET A 325 9.43 6.55 -7.16
N ARG A 326 10.08 6.14 -8.27
CA ARG A 326 9.38 5.58 -9.44
C ARG A 326 9.62 4.10 -9.58
N GLY A 327 8.64 3.41 -10.15
CA GLY A 327 8.73 2.01 -10.51
C GLY A 327 8.40 1.05 -9.37
N ASP A 328 9.27 0.08 -9.09
CA ASP A 328 8.99 -0.99 -8.14
C ASP A 328 9.40 -0.61 -6.71
N LEU A 329 8.46 -0.25 -5.86
CA LEU A 329 8.69 0.10 -4.44
C LEU A 329 8.69 -1.11 -3.49
N SER A 330 8.86 -2.31 -3.99
CA SER A 330 8.86 -3.51 -3.14
C SER A 330 9.89 -3.47 -2.03
N GLY A 331 11.08 -2.94 -2.31
CA GLY A 331 12.10 -2.82 -1.29
C GLY A 331 11.67 -1.96 -0.11
N PHE A 332 10.95 -0.88 -0.36
CA PHE A 332 10.38 -0.05 0.70
C PHE A 332 9.33 -0.82 1.52
N TYR A 333 8.33 -1.39 0.87
CA TYR A 333 7.25 -2.11 1.57
C TYR A 333 7.71 -3.40 2.28
N GLU A 334 8.81 -3.99 1.85
CA GLU A 334 9.40 -5.20 2.44
C GLU A 334 10.51 -4.91 3.47
N SER A 335 10.80 -3.63 3.74
CA SER A 335 11.90 -3.23 4.63
C SER A 335 11.58 -3.35 6.12
N GLY A 336 10.29 -3.43 6.48
CA GLY A 336 9.83 -3.34 7.87
C GLY A 336 9.65 -1.90 8.36
N THR A 337 9.79 -0.90 7.50
CA THR A 337 9.45 0.49 7.82
C THR A 337 7.94 0.62 8.02
N PHE A 338 7.52 1.36 9.06
CA PHE A 338 6.11 1.70 9.26
C PHE A 338 5.81 3.06 8.66
N PRO A 339 5.03 3.11 7.58
CA PRO A 339 4.59 4.39 7.05
C PRO A 339 3.43 4.94 7.89
N LEU A 340 3.56 6.18 8.37
CA LEU A 340 2.43 6.96 8.88
C LEU A 340 1.56 7.43 7.73
N SER A 341 2.19 7.78 6.59
CA SER A 341 1.51 8.08 5.33
C SER A 341 2.18 7.43 4.14
N LEU A 342 1.40 7.25 3.06
CA LEU A 342 1.84 6.77 1.75
C LEU A 342 1.28 7.71 0.68
N HIS A 343 2.07 8.00 -0.34
CA HIS A 343 1.69 8.85 -1.47
C HIS A 343 2.14 8.24 -2.80
N HIS A 344 1.74 8.77 -3.94
CA HIS A 344 2.06 8.32 -5.30
C HIS A 344 1.70 6.85 -5.63
N TRP A 345 0.96 6.16 -4.76
CA TRP A 345 0.62 4.74 -4.89
C TRP A 345 -0.26 4.41 -6.10
N LYS A 346 -0.88 5.40 -6.75
CA LYS A 346 -1.66 5.24 -7.99
C LYS A 346 -1.05 5.95 -9.20
N SER A 347 0.07 6.63 -9.05
CA SER A 347 0.71 7.43 -10.09
C SER A 347 2.12 6.98 -10.44
N TRP A 348 3.10 7.12 -9.55
CA TRP A 348 4.51 6.81 -9.82
C TRP A 348 4.86 5.34 -9.60
N HIS A 349 4.13 4.69 -8.76
CA HIS A 349 4.16 3.25 -8.54
C HIS A 349 2.73 2.72 -8.37
N GLN A 350 2.56 1.40 -8.34
CA GLN A 350 1.25 0.79 -8.17
C GLN A 350 1.22 -0.05 -6.89
N ALA A 351 0.32 0.31 -5.96
CA ALA A 351 0.10 -0.45 -4.74
C ALA A 351 -1.38 -0.35 -4.31
N PRO A 352 -2.06 -1.47 -4.03
CA PRO A 352 -3.44 -1.48 -3.57
C PRO A 352 -3.52 -1.16 -2.07
N VAL A 353 -3.17 0.08 -1.69
CA VAL A 353 -2.95 0.49 -0.28
C VAL A 353 -4.16 0.24 0.62
N ASP A 354 -5.38 0.41 0.11
CA ASP A 354 -6.61 0.11 0.83
C ASP A 354 -6.78 -1.40 1.12
N LYS A 355 -6.31 -2.26 0.22
CA LYS A 355 -6.28 -3.70 0.42
C LYS A 355 -5.15 -4.10 1.38
N MET A 356 -3.98 -3.51 1.18
CA MET A 356 -2.80 -3.76 2.01
C MET A 356 -3.07 -3.47 3.48
N ALA A 357 -3.62 -2.29 3.76
CA ALA A 357 -3.81 -1.80 5.12
C ALA A 357 -4.97 -2.48 5.88
N LYS A 358 -5.83 -3.29 5.23
CA LYS A 358 -6.90 -4.02 5.93
C LYS A 358 -6.39 -4.88 7.08
N ILE A 359 -5.18 -5.41 6.98
CA ILE A 359 -4.58 -6.21 8.06
C ILE A 359 -4.35 -5.38 9.33
N ALA A 360 -4.12 -4.07 9.23
CA ALA A 360 -3.95 -3.19 10.37
C ALA A 360 -5.21 -3.12 11.27
N ASN A 361 -6.39 -3.37 10.71
CA ASN A 361 -7.63 -3.43 11.46
C ASN A 361 -7.68 -4.62 12.42
N TYR A 362 -6.85 -5.64 12.20
CA TYR A 362 -6.83 -6.87 13.00
C TYR A 362 -5.66 -6.93 13.98
N CYS A 363 -4.49 -6.39 13.61
CA CYS A 363 -3.30 -6.50 14.43
C CYS A 363 -2.41 -5.23 14.45
N GLY A 364 -2.96 -4.08 14.11
CA GLY A 364 -2.29 -2.79 14.26
C GLY A 364 -0.86 -2.75 13.69
N ASP A 365 0.12 -2.89 14.57
CA ASP A 365 1.54 -2.85 14.22
C ASP A 365 2.01 -4.00 13.33
N CYS A 366 1.21 -5.02 13.11
CA CYS A 366 1.56 -6.12 12.20
C CYS A 366 1.51 -5.76 10.70
N PHE A 367 0.95 -4.61 10.33
CA PHE A 367 1.00 -4.13 8.95
C PHE A 367 2.45 -3.94 8.52
N LEU A 368 2.84 -4.58 7.43
CA LEU A 368 4.21 -4.68 6.91
C LEU A 368 5.23 -5.36 7.86
N GLN A 369 4.77 -6.01 8.94
CA GLN A 369 5.62 -6.88 9.73
C GLN A 369 6.15 -8.03 8.88
N ARG A 370 7.39 -8.46 9.16
CA ARG A 370 8.08 -9.48 8.39
C ARG A 370 8.19 -10.78 9.16
N TRP A 371 7.75 -11.89 8.54
CA TRP A 371 7.98 -13.25 9.03
C TRP A 371 8.79 -14.03 8.00
N LYS A 372 9.86 -14.68 8.46
CA LYS A 372 10.72 -15.54 7.64
C LYS A 372 10.40 -17.00 7.91
N PHE A 373 9.96 -17.70 6.88
CA PHE A 373 9.52 -19.09 6.94
C PHE A 373 10.55 -20.00 6.27
N GLY A 374 11.00 -21.05 7.01
CA GLY A 374 11.86 -22.08 6.45
C GLY A 374 13.21 -21.62 5.88
N GLY A 375 13.59 -20.39 6.12
CA GLY A 375 14.88 -19.80 5.70
C GLY A 375 14.91 -19.15 4.33
N ASP A 376 13.90 -19.32 3.49
CA ASP A 376 13.87 -18.82 2.10
C ASP A 376 12.67 -17.93 1.77
N SER A 377 11.60 -17.97 2.54
CA SER A 377 10.36 -17.26 2.24
C SER A 377 10.08 -16.16 3.27
N ILE A 378 9.76 -14.96 2.79
CA ILE A 378 9.42 -13.80 3.62
C ILE A 378 7.98 -13.38 3.34
N LEU A 379 7.17 -13.31 4.38
CA LEU A 379 5.88 -12.61 4.35
C LEU A 379 6.10 -11.17 4.84
N ALA A 380 5.95 -10.19 3.95
CA ALA A 380 5.74 -8.79 4.32
C ALA A 380 4.22 -8.57 4.39
N ASN A 381 3.68 -8.54 5.59
CA ASN A 381 2.25 -8.72 5.84
C ASN A 381 1.40 -7.59 5.26
N GLY A 382 0.46 -7.95 4.41
CA GLY A 382 -0.36 -7.00 3.67
C GLY A 382 0.27 -6.52 2.35
N TYR A 383 1.49 -6.97 1.99
CA TYR A 383 2.12 -6.52 0.74
C TYR A 383 2.58 -7.67 -0.16
N SER A 384 3.47 -8.55 0.31
CA SER A 384 4.04 -9.60 -0.53
C SER A 384 4.42 -10.86 0.22
N ILE A 385 4.56 -11.95 -0.57
CA ILE A 385 5.28 -13.15 -0.19
C ILE A 385 6.46 -13.27 -1.14
N SER A 386 7.68 -13.16 -0.62
CA SER A 386 8.91 -13.25 -1.41
C SER A 386 9.65 -14.56 -1.11
N VAL A 387 10.10 -15.28 -2.15
CA VAL A 387 10.86 -16.53 -2.06
C VAL A 387 12.23 -16.32 -2.69
N TYR A 388 13.28 -16.56 -1.94
CA TYR A 388 14.66 -16.40 -2.36
C TYR A 388 15.27 -17.76 -2.69
N GLN A 389 15.75 -17.94 -3.92
CA GLN A 389 16.26 -19.22 -4.42
C GLN A 389 17.39 -19.80 -3.56
N ASP A 390 18.29 -18.95 -3.11
CA ASP A 390 19.48 -19.34 -2.33
C ASP A 390 19.26 -19.07 -0.82
N GLY A 391 18.02 -18.79 -0.39
CA GLY A 391 17.71 -18.28 0.93
C GLY A 391 18.06 -16.81 1.09
N ILE A 392 17.78 -16.25 2.26
CA ILE A 392 18.12 -14.87 2.64
C ILE A 392 18.59 -14.82 4.08
N THR A 393 19.65 -14.09 4.33
CA THR A 393 20.22 -13.92 5.67
C THR A 393 19.60 -12.74 6.40
N GLN A 394 19.69 -12.73 7.73
CA GLN A 394 19.25 -11.59 8.55
C GLN A 394 19.99 -10.30 8.14
N ALA A 395 21.29 -10.37 7.91
CA ALA A 395 22.10 -9.22 7.50
C ALA A 395 21.63 -8.58 6.19
N GLU A 396 21.09 -9.38 5.25
CA GLU A 396 20.49 -8.87 4.01
C GLU A 396 19.09 -8.28 4.28
N LEU A 397 18.33 -8.85 5.21
CA LEU A 397 17.00 -8.34 5.62
C LEU A 397 17.09 -7.06 6.44
N ASP A 398 18.23 -6.76 7.07
CA ASP A 398 18.49 -5.50 7.76
C ASP A 398 18.78 -4.34 6.79
N LEU A 399 18.91 -4.64 5.50
CA LEU A 399 19.13 -3.67 4.42
C LEU A 399 17.87 -3.56 3.57
N MET A 400 17.48 -2.34 3.20
CA MET A 400 16.40 -2.10 2.26
C MET A 400 16.85 -2.50 0.84
N GLU A 401 16.05 -3.29 0.13
CA GLU A 401 16.34 -3.66 -1.26
C GLU A 401 16.07 -2.49 -2.20
N GLY A 402 17.05 -2.05 -2.97
CA GLY A 402 16.94 -0.95 -3.93
C GLY A 402 16.22 -1.39 -5.20
N THR A 403 14.87 -1.46 -5.18
CA THR A 403 14.07 -1.99 -6.29
C THR A 403 13.55 -0.93 -7.24
N TRP A 404 13.45 0.34 -6.81
CA TRP A 404 12.96 1.46 -7.63
C TRP A 404 14.08 2.07 -8.49
N GLU A 405 13.70 3.01 -9.35
CA GLU A 405 14.64 3.69 -10.24
C GLU A 405 15.65 4.52 -9.43
N GLU A 406 16.93 4.44 -9.77
CA GLU A 406 18.02 5.17 -9.11
C GLU A 406 18.11 4.97 -7.58
N ALA A 407 17.66 3.80 -7.09
CA ALA A 407 17.49 3.51 -5.66
C ALA A 407 18.74 3.82 -4.82
N MET A 408 19.94 3.55 -5.32
CA MET A 408 21.19 3.81 -4.60
C MET A 408 21.47 5.31 -4.33
N GLY A 409 20.72 6.22 -4.95
CA GLY A 409 20.76 7.64 -4.64
C GLY A 409 19.95 8.06 -3.39
N TYR A 410 19.23 7.13 -2.78
CA TYR A 410 18.33 7.40 -1.64
C TYR A 410 18.87 6.95 -0.28
N GLU A 411 20.10 6.48 -0.19
CA GLU A 411 20.68 5.94 1.06
C GLU A 411 20.66 6.91 2.23
N ALA A 412 20.77 8.20 1.97
CA ALA A 412 20.78 9.20 3.05
C ALA A 412 19.39 9.43 3.66
N THR A 413 18.33 9.18 2.93
CA THR A 413 16.94 9.36 3.37
C THR A 413 16.28 8.04 3.79
N MET A 414 16.63 6.94 3.11
CA MET A 414 16.03 5.62 3.30
C MET A 414 16.90 4.66 4.14
N GLY A 415 18.12 5.08 4.51
CA GLY A 415 19.04 4.26 5.27
C GLY A 415 19.87 3.30 4.40
N LYS A 416 20.45 2.29 5.04
CA LYS A 416 21.35 1.34 4.36
C LYS A 416 20.57 0.47 3.38
N MET A 417 21.11 0.35 2.18
CA MET A 417 20.49 -0.37 1.09
C MET A 417 21.36 -1.54 0.60
N ARG A 418 20.72 -2.50 -0.05
CA ARG A 418 21.33 -3.57 -0.84
C ARG A 418 20.84 -3.49 -2.28
N GLU A 419 21.62 -4.07 -3.18
CA GLU A 419 21.20 -4.17 -4.58
C GLU A 419 19.95 -5.03 -4.74
N LYS A 420 19.17 -4.75 -5.78
CA LYS A 420 18.00 -5.55 -6.17
C LYS A 420 18.46 -6.98 -6.46
N ALA A 421 17.70 -7.96 -6.01
CA ALA A 421 17.95 -9.37 -6.29
C ALA A 421 18.03 -9.62 -7.81
N GLY A 422 19.03 -10.39 -8.22
CA GLY A 422 19.23 -10.73 -9.63
C GLY A 422 18.03 -11.49 -10.22
N GLU A 423 17.93 -11.48 -11.55
CA GLU A 423 16.88 -12.19 -12.26
C GLU A 423 16.81 -13.67 -11.86
N GLY A 424 15.60 -14.16 -11.58
CA GLY A 424 15.35 -15.53 -11.13
C GLY A 424 15.75 -15.85 -9.69
N LYS A 425 16.44 -14.94 -8.98
CA LYS A 425 16.86 -15.16 -7.58
C LYS A 425 15.79 -14.92 -6.55
N LYS A 426 14.76 -14.13 -6.88
CA LYS A 426 13.62 -13.81 -6.02
C LYS A 426 12.33 -13.97 -6.81
N LYS A 427 11.39 -14.74 -6.28
CA LYS A 427 10.00 -14.76 -6.71
C LYS A 427 9.19 -13.88 -5.74
N SER A 428 8.37 -12.98 -6.28
CA SER A 428 7.58 -12.05 -5.47
C SER A 428 6.10 -12.18 -5.82
N TYR A 429 5.33 -12.78 -4.92
CA TYR A 429 3.87 -12.80 -5.00
C TYR A 429 3.36 -11.50 -4.39
N ARG A 430 2.65 -10.69 -5.19
CA ARG A 430 2.11 -9.39 -4.76
C ARG A 430 0.68 -9.52 -4.31
N LEU A 431 0.31 -8.81 -3.24
CA LEU A 431 -1.08 -8.68 -2.85
C LEU A 431 -1.86 -7.97 -3.97
N ILE A 432 -2.95 -8.58 -4.42
CA ILE A 432 -3.89 -7.98 -5.36
C ILE A 432 -5.24 -7.70 -4.71
N ASP A 433 -5.62 -8.47 -3.68
CA ASP A 433 -6.88 -8.27 -2.98
C ASP A 433 -6.81 -8.72 -1.52
N ALA A 434 -7.62 -8.08 -0.68
CA ALA A 434 -7.87 -8.47 0.70
C ALA A 434 -9.34 -8.23 1.04
N GLU A 435 -10.04 -9.25 1.50
CA GLU A 435 -11.45 -9.20 1.84
C GLU A 435 -11.72 -9.83 3.20
N GLU A 436 -12.62 -9.21 3.95
CA GLU A 436 -13.16 -9.83 5.16
C GLU A 436 -14.25 -10.81 4.79
N VAL A 437 -14.13 -12.06 5.25
CA VAL A 437 -15.08 -13.14 5.00
C VAL A 437 -15.33 -13.87 6.31
N ASP A 438 -16.56 -13.80 6.81
CA ASP A 438 -17.01 -14.49 8.05
C ASP A 438 -16.12 -14.21 9.29
N GLY A 439 -15.59 -12.98 9.39
CA GLY A 439 -14.72 -12.54 10.48
C GLY A 439 -13.27 -12.99 10.37
N SER A 440 -12.89 -13.55 9.23
CA SER A 440 -11.51 -13.85 8.83
C SER A 440 -11.08 -12.90 7.72
N LEU A 441 -9.78 -12.64 7.57
CA LEU A 441 -9.24 -11.86 6.45
C LEU A 441 -8.64 -12.79 5.41
N ARG A 442 -9.17 -12.74 4.20
CA ARG A 442 -8.63 -13.42 3.02
C ARG A 442 -7.73 -12.45 2.25
N GLN A 443 -6.49 -12.83 2.00
CA GLN A 443 -5.54 -12.10 1.17
C GLN A 443 -5.16 -12.94 -0.05
N ILE A 444 -5.14 -12.32 -1.24
CA ILE A 444 -4.79 -12.95 -2.51
C ILE A 444 -3.47 -12.36 -3.00
N PHE A 445 -2.45 -13.22 -3.07
CA PHE A 445 -1.14 -12.88 -3.59
C PHE A 445 -0.91 -13.59 -4.93
N VAL A 446 -0.39 -12.86 -5.92
CA VAL A 446 -0.18 -13.37 -7.27
C VAL A 446 1.25 -13.13 -7.74
N LEU A 447 1.81 -14.14 -8.39
CA LEU A 447 3.01 -14.04 -9.21
C LEU A 447 2.61 -14.31 -10.66
N HIS A 448 2.59 -13.27 -11.49
CA HIS A 448 2.19 -13.37 -12.90
C HIS A 448 3.27 -14.03 -13.76
N GLY A 449 2.85 -14.91 -14.67
CA GLY A 449 3.70 -15.52 -15.69
C GLY A 449 4.82 -16.41 -15.15
N ALA A 450 4.66 -16.98 -13.94
CA ALA A 450 5.73 -17.65 -13.22
C ALA A 450 6.02 -19.09 -13.66
N SER A 451 5.06 -19.75 -14.26
CA SER A 451 5.13 -21.20 -14.55
C SER A 451 5.04 -21.47 -16.04
N ASP A 452 6.13 -21.97 -16.62
CA ASP A 452 6.16 -22.55 -17.97
C ASP A 452 5.72 -24.01 -17.89
N MET A 453 4.45 -24.31 -17.71
CA MET A 453 3.96 -25.69 -17.80
C MET A 453 2.80 -25.79 -18.76
N ASP A 454 3.01 -26.58 -19.77
CA ASP A 454 2.06 -26.88 -20.80
C ASP A 454 1.61 -28.35 -20.72
N LEU A 455 0.30 -28.56 -20.84
CA LEU A 455 -0.28 -29.90 -20.89
C LEU A 455 -0.25 -30.50 -22.29
N ASP A 456 -0.06 -29.67 -23.32
CA ASP A 456 -0.09 -30.06 -24.75
C ASP A 456 1.20 -29.81 -25.52
N GLY A 457 2.31 -29.37 -24.87
CA GLY A 457 3.62 -29.09 -25.50
C GLY A 457 3.76 -27.69 -26.06
N GLU A 458 2.81 -26.76 -25.83
CA GLU A 458 2.95 -25.32 -26.11
C GLU A 458 3.14 -24.59 -24.79
N GLN A 459 4.20 -23.80 -24.64
CA GLN A 459 4.54 -23.05 -23.41
C GLN A 459 3.55 -21.95 -23.16
N GLU A 460 2.55 -22.16 -22.32
CA GLU A 460 1.64 -21.14 -21.83
C GLU A 460 2.05 -20.75 -20.41
N ALA A 461 2.47 -19.50 -20.22
CA ALA A 461 2.82 -18.99 -18.90
C ALA A 461 1.59 -19.05 -17.98
N MET A 462 1.72 -19.65 -16.80
CA MET A 462 0.65 -19.72 -15.79
C MET A 462 0.97 -18.81 -14.63
N ASP A 463 -0.05 -18.14 -14.10
CA ASP A 463 0.07 -17.40 -12.86
C ASP A 463 0.11 -18.34 -11.65
N GLU A 464 0.85 -17.96 -10.63
CA GLU A 464 0.80 -18.62 -9.34
C GLU A 464 0.01 -17.76 -8.34
N VAL A 465 -0.97 -18.38 -7.67
CA VAL A 465 -1.85 -17.73 -6.70
C VAL A 465 -1.63 -18.33 -5.32
N VAL A 466 -1.39 -17.48 -4.33
CA VAL A 466 -1.36 -17.86 -2.92
C VAL A 466 -2.50 -17.15 -2.20
N GLU A 467 -3.47 -17.92 -1.72
CA GLU A 467 -4.51 -17.45 -0.83
C GLU A 467 -4.03 -17.61 0.60
N LEU A 468 -3.90 -16.51 1.33
CA LEU A 468 -3.57 -16.50 2.75
C LEU A 468 -4.82 -16.15 3.55
N TRP A 469 -5.25 -17.08 4.37
CA TRP A 469 -6.45 -16.96 5.19
C TRP A 469 -6.07 -16.73 6.65
N TRP A 470 -6.37 -15.54 7.17
CA TRP A 470 -6.11 -15.17 8.54
C TRP A 470 -7.34 -15.42 9.41
N ASP A 471 -7.15 -16.23 10.47
CA ASP A 471 -8.13 -16.47 11.53
C ASP A 471 -7.69 -15.76 12.81
N TRP A 472 -8.61 -15.12 13.48
CA TRP A 472 -8.35 -14.27 14.64
C TRP A 472 -9.04 -14.84 15.88
N PRO A 473 -8.50 -14.61 17.10
CA PRO A 473 -9.22 -14.90 18.31
C PRO A 473 -10.55 -14.12 18.29
N ARG A 474 -11.65 -14.83 18.37
CA ARG A 474 -12.92 -14.17 18.61
C ARG A 474 -12.84 -13.61 20.02
N GLY A 475 -12.95 -12.28 20.17
CA GLY A 475 -13.01 -11.65 21.48
C GLY A 475 -14.19 -12.24 22.26
N ASP A 476 -13.89 -12.70 23.49
CA ASP A 476 -14.90 -13.06 24.47
C ASP A 476 -15.64 -11.81 24.96
#